data_bdb6938f0ba086dab621654f23afa121
#
_entry.id   bdb6938f0ba086dab621654f23afa121
#
_cell.length_a   1.000
_cell.length_b   1.000
_cell.length_c   1.000
_cell.angle_alpha   90.00
_cell.angle_beta   90.00
_cell.angle_gamma   90.00
#
_symmetry.space_group_name_H-M   'P 1'
#
loop_
_entity.id
_entity.type
_entity.pdbx_description
1 polymer ?
#
loop_
_entity_poly.entity_id
_entity_poly.type
_entity_poly.pdbx_seq_one_letter_code
_entity_poly.pdbx_strand_id
1 'polypeptide(L)'
;MYISQFIKSTAKTLSHLKKVWEKKEKIIFEPNIDMEVFFPTSEWKGKQNTSVYNHLVCIDGAGFCGSSAFTDYLGEYSNVSAYGGVDLRENPGRGKQHGYEVDFFREKGGILDLERICYTNVGRIRDNAVHEFIKVVVEYYNSGIPLYDDYFCYLCKKFVQNITNFVIHDSPTHLTYVPKNLSVKEYRGYAREMLTAFLKNIPSKEYLVMDNLMAISEPNTELLHDYFGDFKLLYVGCDPRDIFARARLLPGNDWVPVEPEVFVKSFKRILPYYEKSKDESILYVNFDEFCNDYENVSEKLKDFLGLREENHIDKFKYFDPKVSIHNTQVYNKISNQEAINYIYNNLREYCFNPE
;
A
#
# COMPACT_ATOMS: atom_id res chain seq x y z
N MET A 1 -11.80 -35.02 -38.39
CA MET A 1 -12.64 -34.03 -37.70
C MET A 1 -11.87 -33.29 -36.58
N TYR A 2 -11.02 -33.93 -35.78
CA TYR A 2 -10.25 -33.30 -34.70
C TYR A 2 -9.18 -32.29 -35.15
N ILE A 3 -8.48 -32.54 -36.25
CA ILE A 3 -7.42 -31.64 -36.76
C ILE A 3 -7.99 -30.28 -37.22
N SER A 4 -9.18 -30.26 -37.81
CA SER A 4 -9.81 -29.01 -38.27
C SER A 4 -10.29 -28.13 -37.08
N GLN A 5 -10.68 -28.73 -35.96
CA GLN A 5 -11.04 -27.99 -34.74
C GLN A 5 -9.80 -27.41 -34.05
N PHE A 6 -8.69 -28.17 -34.02
CA PHE A 6 -7.42 -27.70 -33.45
C PHE A 6 -6.88 -26.49 -34.23
N ILE A 7 -6.87 -26.56 -35.58
CA ILE A 7 -6.42 -25.48 -36.46
C ILE A 7 -7.31 -24.23 -36.26
N LYS A 8 -8.63 -24.40 -36.13
CA LYS A 8 -9.56 -23.28 -35.89
C LYS A 8 -9.35 -22.67 -34.51
N SER A 9 -9.06 -23.44 -33.48
CA SER A 9 -8.75 -22.98 -32.13
C SER A 9 -7.46 -22.18 -32.11
N THR A 10 -6.41 -22.68 -32.73
CA THR A 10 -5.10 -22.04 -32.83
C THR A 10 -5.16 -20.73 -33.64
N ALA A 11 -5.92 -20.74 -34.75
CA ALA A 11 -6.13 -19.54 -35.56
C ALA A 11 -6.92 -18.45 -34.79
N LYS A 12 -7.89 -18.85 -33.96
CA LYS A 12 -8.65 -17.94 -33.10
C LYS A 12 -7.77 -17.32 -32.00
N THR A 13 -6.89 -18.13 -31.40
CA THR A 13 -5.92 -17.68 -30.38
C THR A 13 -4.89 -16.73 -31.00
N LEU A 14 -4.35 -17.06 -32.18
CA LEU A 14 -3.43 -16.18 -32.92
C LEU A 14 -4.10 -14.88 -33.38
N SER A 15 -5.36 -14.93 -33.81
CA SER A 15 -6.14 -13.74 -34.15
C SER A 15 -6.41 -12.87 -32.92
N HIS A 16 -6.66 -13.48 -31.77
CA HIS A 16 -6.82 -12.76 -30.51
C HIS A 16 -5.50 -12.13 -30.05
N LEU A 17 -4.40 -12.88 -30.09
CA LEU A 17 -3.06 -12.37 -29.82
C LEU A 17 -2.66 -11.27 -30.79
N LYS A 18 -3.01 -11.37 -32.07
CA LYS A 18 -2.78 -10.32 -33.07
C LYS A 18 -3.59 -9.06 -32.76
N LYS A 19 -4.86 -9.19 -32.36
CA LYS A 19 -5.70 -8.05 -31.92
C LYS A 19 -5.21 -7.43 -30.61
N VAL A 20 -4.68 -8.21 -29.69
CA VAL A 20 -4.03 -7.71 -28.46
C VAL A 20 -2.70 -7.02 -28.80
N TRP A 21 -1.99 -7.50 -29.82
CA TRP A 21 -0.75 -6.89 -30.32
C TRP A 21 -1.02 -5.63 -31.14
N GLU A 22 -2.10 -5.59 -31.91
CA GLU A 22 -2.50 -4.41 -32.71
C GLU A 22 -3.18 -3.33 -31.86
N LYS A 23 -3.75 -3.68 -30.70
CA LYS A 23 -4.08 -2.77 -29.61
C LYS A 23 -2.85 -2.42 -28.75
N LYS A 24 -1.70 -2.22 -29.35
CA LYS A 24 -0.71 -1.31 -28.80
C LYS A 24 -1.34 0.09 -28.86
N GLU A 25 -2.16 0.40 -27.87
CA GLU A 25 -2.48 1.80 -27.60
C GLU A 25 -1.13 2.47 -27.50
N LYS A 26 -0.83 3.32 -28.47
CA LYS A 26 0.18 4.34 -28.29
C LYS A 26 -0.27 5.04 -27.03
N ILE A 27 0.44 4.81 -25.92
CA ILE A 27 0.23 5.57 -24.71
C ILE A 27 0.66 6.98 -25.10
N ILE A 28 -0.30 7.74 -25.56
CA ILE A 28 -0.13 9.17 -25.76
C ILE A 28 -0.16 9.70 -24.36
N PHE A 29 0.98 10.17 -23.86
CA PHE A 29 1.01 11.01 -22.67
C PHE A 29 0.07 12.18 -22.99
N GLU A 30 -1.08 12.23 -22.34
CA GLU A 30 -1.94 13.39 -22.45
C GLU A 30 -1.16 14.61 -21.94
N PRO A 31 -1.16 15.74 -22.69
CA PRO A 31 -0.20 16.82 -22.54
C PRO A 31 -0.45 17.74 -21.33
N ASN A 32 -1.07 17.26 -20.25
CA ASN A 32 -1.30 18.05 -19.05
C ASN A 32 -0.13 18.07 -18.09
N ILE A 33 0.99 17.43 -18.45
CA ILE A 33 2.21 17.46 -17.66
C ILE A 33 3.23 18.23 -18.46
N ASP A 34 3.79 19.22 -17.80
CA ASP A 34 5.00 19.83 -18.28
C ASP A 34 6.09 18.75 -18.28
N MET A 35 6.40 18.21 -19.44
CA MET A 35 7.41 17.16 -19.61
C MET A 35 8.79 17.67 -19.19
N GLU A 36 9.03 18.99 -19.13
CA GLU A 36 10.24 19.57 -18.57
C GLU A 36 10.26 19.43 -17.06
N VAL A 37 9.13 19.51 -16.37
CA VAL A 37 9.05 19.22 -14.94
C VAL A 37 9.31 17.73 -14.68
N PHE A 38 8.71 16.86 -15.50
CA PHE A 38 8.88 15.42 -15.34
C PHE A 38 10.24 14.92 -15.83
N PHE A 39 10.78 15.47 -16.91
CA PHE A 39 12.09 15.14 -17.50
C PHE A 39 13.03 16.34 -17.58
N PRO A 40 13.19 17.20 -16.56
CA PRO A 40 14.11 18.31 -16.64
C PRO A 40 15.54 17.77 -16.84
N THR A 41 16.30 18.43 -17.66
CA THR A 41 17.73 18.16 -17.87
C THR A 41 18.60 18.61 -16.70
N SER A 42 18.05 19.42 -15.81
CA SER A 42 18.75 20.05 -14.68
C SER A 42 18.58 19.25 -13.36
N GLU A 43 19.56 19.40 -12.49
CA GLU A 43 19.47 18.95 -11.10
C GLU A 43 18.38 19.74 -10.34
N TRP A 44 17.76 19.10 -9.33
CA TRP A 44 16.83 19.77 -8.45
C TRP A 44 17.53 20.92 -7.70
N LYS A 45 17.01 22.12 -7.84
CA LYS A 45 17.51 23.33 -7.16
C LYS A 45 16.55 23.89 -6.10
N GLY A 46 15.42 23.21 -5.89
CA GLY A 46 14.44 23.60 -4.88
C GLY A 46 14.88 23.28 -3.44
N LYS A 47 14.15 23.81 -2.48
CA LYS A 47 14.32 23.42 -1.07
C LYS A 47 13.80 22.02 -0.86
N GLN A 48 14.60 21.16 -0.25
CA GLN A 48 14.13 19.89 0.33
C GLN A 48 13.58 20.21 1.72
N ASN A 49 12.40 19.71 2.04
CA ASN A 49 11.99 19.62 3.44
C ASN A 49 12.87 18.56 4.11
N THR A 50 13.67 19.00 5.06
CA THR A 50 14.50 18.11 5.87
C THR A 50 13.77 17.82 7.17
N SER A 51 12.65 17.13 7.11
CA SER A 51 12.10 16.57 8.34
C SER A 51 12.88 15.31 8.69
N VAL A 52 13.33 15.24 9.92
CA VAL A 52 14.18 14.15 10.39
C VAL A 52 13.35 13.30 11.33
N TYR A 53 12.60 12.35 10.78
CA TYR A 53 12.12 11.27 11.63
C TYR A 53 13.28 10.33 11.96
N ASN A 54 13.29 9.82 13.18
CA ASN A 54 14.25 8.81 13.63
C ASN A 54 13.67 7.40 13.45
N HIS A 55 12.33 7.29 13.50
CA HIS A 55 11.62 6.03 13.48
C HIS A 55 10.50 6.03 12.46
N LEU A 56 10.56 5.11 11.49
CA LEU A 56 9.46 4.82 10.57
C LEU A 56 8.57 3.74 11.17
N VAL A 57 7.30 4.03 11.35
CA VAL A 57 6.29 3.07 11.78
C VAL A 57 5.27 2.91 10.66
N CYS A 58 5.13 1.70 10.18
CA CYS A 58 4.15 1.34 9.17
C CYS A 58 2.98 0.64 9.85
N ILE A 59 1.77 0.96 9.43
CA ILE A 59 0.58 0.25 9.84
C ILE A 59 0.00 -0.38 8.59
N ASP A 60 -0.25 -1.68 8.64
CA ASP A 60 -0.86 -2.42 7.54
C ASP A 60 -1.74 -3.54 8.10
N GLY A 61 -2.49 -4.21 7.27
CA GLY A 61 -3.33 -5.30 7.72
C GLY A 61 -4.24 -5.88 6.65
N ALA A 62 -5.15 -6.73 7.07
CA ALA A 62 -6.05 -7.47 6.18
C ALA A 62 -7.20 -6.63 5.59
N GLY A 63 -7.04 -5.34 5.37
CA GLY A 63 -8.07 -4.43 4.91
C GLY A 63 -9.37 -4.47 5.76
N PHE A 64 -10.00 -3.34 6.00
CA PHE A 64 -11.15 -3.25 6.94
C PHE A 64 -10.88 -3.79 8.35
N CYS A 65 -9.62 -4.00 8.72
CA CYS A 65 -9.23 -4.54 10.02
C CYS A 65 -9.15 -3.48 11.12
N GLY A 66 -9.39 -2.21 10.81
CA GLY A 66 -9.32 -1.13 11.79
C GLY A 66 -7.92 -0.53 11.98
N SER A 67 -7.05 -0.61 10.97
CA SER A 67 -5.68 -0.02 11.00
C SER A 67 -5.69 1.46 11.37
N SER A 68 -6.68 2.22 10.90
CA SER A 68 -6.84 3.62 11.23
C SER A 68 -6.98 3.91 12.73
N ALA A 69 -7.53 2.99 13.52
CA ALA A 69 -7.62 3.15 14.97
C ALA A 69 -6.23 3.20 15.63
N PHE A 70 -5.28 2.41 15.12
CA PHE A 70 -3.89 2.43 15.59
C PHE A 70 -3.17 3.70 15.13
N THR A 71 -3.44 4.18 13.93
CA THR A 71 -2.94 5.47 13.43
C THR A 71 -3.45 6.61 14.30
N ASP A 72 -4.72 6.58 14.67
CA ASP A 72 -5.37 7.55 15.55
C ASP A 72 -4.77 7.54 16.95
N TYR A 73 -4.63 6.38 17.55
CA TYR A 73 -3.98 6.22 18.85
C TYR A 73 -2.55 6.76 18.84
N LEU A 74 -1.73 6.40 17.84
CA LEU A 74 -0.37 6.89 17.74
C LEU A 74 -0.31 8.40 17.51
N GLY A 75 -1.29 8.96 16.81
CA GLY A 75 -1.41 10.40 16.60
C GLY A 75 -1.72 11.21 17.87
N GLU A 76 -2.04 10.56 19.00
CA GLU A 76 -2.24 11.19 20.31
C GLU A 76 -0.92 11.53 21.01
N TYR A 77 0.22 11.04 20.50
CA TYR A 77 1.53 11.30 21.06
C TYR A 77 2.15 12.58 20.50
N SER A 78 2.71 13.42 21.39
CA SER A 78 3.29 14.72 21.03
C SER A 78 4.50 14.64 20.09
N ASN A 79 5.24 13.53 20.11
CA ASN A 79 6.43 13.28 19.31
C ASN A 79 6.16 12.41 18.05
N VAL A 80 4.89 12.15 17.75
CA VAL A 80 4.46 11.36 16.59
C VAL A 80 3.81 12.25 15.54
N SER A 81 4.13 12.00 14.27
CA SER A 81 3.38 12.46 13.11
C SER A 81 2.73 11.26 12.44
N ALA A 82 1.41 11.17 12.52
CA ALA A 82 0.64 10.08 11.98
C ALA A 82 -0.13 10.52 10.72
N TYR A 83 0.00 9.76 9.64
CA TYR A 83 -0.60 10.02 8.34
C TYR A 83 -1.44 8.84 7.87
N GLY A 84 -2.63 9.14 7.36
CA GLY A 84 -3.65 8.15 6.99
C GLY A 84 -4.73 7.98 8.06
N GLY A 85 -5.66 7.09 7.81
CA GLY A 85 -6.55 6.50 8.82
C GLY A 85 -7.93 7.10 8.95
N VAL A 86 -8.17 8.38 8.97
CA VAL A 86 -9.48 8.92 9.39
C VAL A 86 -10.33 9.44 8.25
N ASP A 87 -11.63 9.11 8.30
CA ASP A 87 -12.65 9.72 7.44
C ASP A 87 -12.67 11.26 7.64
N LEU A 88 -12.44 11.96 6.54
CA LEU A 88 -12.42 13.42 6.46
C LEU A 88 -13.67 14.11 7.04
N ARG A 89 -14.81 13.42 7.03
CA ARG A 89 -16.10 13.97 7.46
C ARG A 89 -16.18 14.11 8.97
N GLU A 90 -15.50 13.23 9.69
CA GLU A 90 -15.56 13.20 11.15
C GLU A 90 -14.44 14.00 11.82
N ASN A 91 -13.33 14.22 11.11
CA ASN A 91 -12.19 14.95 11.67
C ASN A 91 -11.48 15.86 10.65
N PRO A 92 -12.07 17.04 10.33
CA PRO A 92 -11.56 17.93 9.29
C PRO A 92 -10.15 18.46 9.56
N GLY A 93 -9.67 18.41 10.81
CA GLY A 93 -8.29 18.77 11.17
C GLY A 93 -7.26 17.74 10.70
N ARG A 94 -7.63 16.47 10.68
CA ARG A 94 -6.81 15.35 10.18
C ARG A 94 -6.94 15.12 8.69
N GLY A 95 -8.03 15.52 8.09
CA GLY A 95 -8.26 15.36 6.67
C GLY A 95 -7.23 16.03 5.76
N LYS A 96 -6.45 16.97 6.27
CA LYS A 96 -5.28 17.53 5.59
C LYS A 96 -4.10 16.54 5.52
N GLN A 97 -4.18 15.40 6.20
CA GLN A 97 -3.15 14.37 6.24
C GLN A 97 -3.43 13.22 5.26
N HIS A 98 -4.62 13.12 4.68
CA HIS A 98 -4.88 12.24 3.54
C HIS A 98 -4.03 12.65 2.34
N GLY A 99 -3.49 11.65 1.66
CA GLY A 99 -2.67 11.84 0.48
C GLY A 99 -1.18 11.76 0.72
N TYR A 100 -0.76 11.41 1.93
CA TYR A 100 0.61 11.01 2.20
C TYR A 100 0.81 9.49 2.08
N GLU A 101 -0.22 8.79 1.65
CA GLU A 101 -0.15 7.37 1.32
C GLU A 101 0.81 7.16 0.14
N VAL A 102 1.64 6.12 0.22
CA VAL A 102 2.62 5.82 -0.83
C VAL A 102 2.04 4.77 -1.78
N ASP A 103 0.84 5.04 -2.31
CA ASP A 103 0.13 4.12 -3.19
C ASP A 103 0.92 3.80 -4.45
N PHE A 104 1.72 4.75 -4.97
CA PHE A 104 2.61 4.51 -6.11
C PHE A 104 3.65 3.42 -5.85
N PHE A 105 3.86 3.03 -4.60
CA PHE A 105 4.73 1.91 -4.28
C PHE A 105 4.06 0.58 -4.64
N ARG A 106 2.79 0.40 -4.31
CA ARG A 106 2.06 -0.87 -4.36
C ARG A 106 1.08 -1.00 -5.51
N GLU A 107 0.47 0.11 -5.95
CA GLU A 107 -0.59 0.11 -6.95
C GLU A 107 -0.15 -0.56 -8.26
N LYS A 108 -1.12 -1.00 -9.04
CA LYS A 108 -0.87 -1.52 -10.38
C LYS A 108 -0.12 -0.46 -11.21
N GLY A 109 1.09 -0.83 -11.66
CA GLY A 109 2.01 0.11 -12.28
C GLY A 109 2.95 0.80 -11.29
N GLY A 110 2.83 0.57 -9.98
CA GLY A 110 3.76 1.07 -8.97
C GLY A 110 5.08 0.32 -8.92
N ILE A 111 5.91 0.65 -7.94
CA ILE A 111 7.28 0.11 -7.81
C ILE A 111 7.30 -1.42 -7.68
N LEU A 112 6.41 -1.99 -6.86
CA LEU A 112 6.34 -3.46 -6.68
C LEU A 112 5.86 -4.17 -7.95
N ASP A 113 4.88 -3.61 -8.65
CA ASP A 113 4.39 -4.18 -9.91
C ASP A 113 5.45 -4.07 -11.01
N LEU A 114 6.18 -2.95 -11.05
CA LEU A 114 7.30 -2.74 -11.97
C LEU A 114 8.44 -3.74 -11.73
N GLU A 115 8.82 -4.02 -10.46
CA GLU A 115 9.79 -5.08 -10.14
C GLU A 115 9.31 -6.43 -10.67
N ARG A 116 8.07 -6.79 -10.34
CA ARG A 116 7.48 -8.06 -10.75
C ARG A 116 7.51 -8.21 -12.28
N ILE A 117 7.15 -7.19 -13.02
CA ILE A 117 7.15 -7.23 -14.48
C ILE A 117 8.57 -7.33 -15.04
N CYS A 118 9.53 -6.66 -14.43
CA CYS A 118 10.92 -6.66 -14.91
C CYS A 118 11.65 -7.97 -14.66
N TYR A 119 11.34 -8.67 -13.56
CA TYR A 119 12.11 -9.82 -13.11
C TYR A 119 11.36 -11.16 -13.06
N THR A 120 10.05 -11.15 -13.26
CA THR A 120 9.26 -12.38 -13.40
C THR A 120 8.70 -12.49 -14.81
N ASN A 121 8.60 -13.69 -15.34
CA ASN A 121 8.09 -13.94 -16.70
C ASN A 121 6.56 -13.78 -16.81
N VAL A 122 6.00 -12.70 -16.28
CA VAL A 122 4.56 -12.44 -16.30
C VAL A 122 4.14 -11.73 -17.58
N GLY A 123 4.57 -12.17 -18.75
CA GLY A 123 3.95 -11.88 -20.05
C GLY A 123 3.72 -10.42 -20.48
N ARG A 124 4.10 -9.44 -19.66
CA ARG A 124 4.04 -8.01 -19.99
C ARG A 124 5.37 -7.56 -20.59
N ILE A 125 5.29 -6.68 -21.60
CA ILE A 125 6.47 -6.09 -22.21
C ILE A 125 7.04 -5.07 -21.22
N ARG A 126 8.31 -5.21 -20.84
CA ARG A 126 9.02 -4.33 -19.86
C ARG A 126 8.88 -2.84 -20.17
N ASP A 127 8.90 -2.46 -21.45
CA ASP A 127 8.76 -1.08 -21.89
C ASP A 127 7.44 -0.45 -21.43
N ASN A 128 6.35 -1.23 -21.43
CA ASN A 128 5.03 -0.77 -20.99
C ASN A 128 4.98 -0.59 -19.45
N ALA A 129 5.78 -1.35 -18.69
CA ALA A 129 5.79 -1.26 -17.24
C ALA A 129 6.32 0.08 -16.74
N VAL A 130 7.37 0.60 -17.36
CA VAL A 130 7.91 1.93 -17.02
C VAL A 130 6.92 3.03 -17.39
N HIS A 131 6.23 2.88 -18.51
CA HIS A 131 5.16 3.82 -18.90
C HIS A 131 3.99 3.79 -17.91
N GLU A 132 3.57 2.60 -17.46
CA GLU A 132 2.52 2.46 -16.44
C GLU A 132 2.94 3.12 -15.12
N PHE A 133 4.19 2.93 -14.69
CA PHE A 133 4.72 3.59 -13.50
C PHE A 133 4.69 5.12 -13.63
N ILE A 134 5.16 5.66 -14.75
CA ILE A 134 5.14 7.11 -14.98
C ILE A 134 3.70 7.64 -15.00
N LYS A 135 2.76 6.89 -15.60
CA LYS A 135 1.35 7.27 -15.60
C LYS A 135 0.77 7.38 -14.18
N VAL A 136 1.09 6.43 -13.32
CA VAL A 136 0.72 6.46 -11.90
C VAL A 136 1.30 7.70 -11.22
N VAL A 137 2.59 7.96 -11.41
CA VAL A 137 3.26 9.17 -10.86
C VAL A 137 2.57 10.45 -11.31
N VAL A 138 2.20 10.50 -12.57
CA VAL A 138 1.47 11.61 -13.18
C VAL A 138 0.10 11.82 -12.56
N GLU A 139 -0.65 10.76 -12.33
CA GLU A 139 -1.95 10.82 -11.67
C GLU A 139 -1.82 11.41 -10.25
N TYR A 140 -0.81 11.00 -9.49
CA TYR A 140 -0.54 11.57 -8.16
C TYR A 140 -0.13 13.04 -8.22
N TYR A 141 0.74 13.42 -9.15
CA TYR A 141 1.11 14.82 -9.34
C TYR A 141 -0.10 15.69 -9.67
N ASN A 142 -0.95 15.24 -10.59
CA ASN A 142 -2.17 15.95 -11.00
C ASN A 142 -3.26 15.98 -9.91
N SER A 143 -3.17 15.11 -8.91
CA SER A 143 -4.13 15.12 -7.79
C SER A 143 -4.03 16.38 -6.93
N GLY A 144 -2.94 17.15 -7.07
CA GLY A 144 -2.70 18.37 -6.30
C GLY A 144 -2.43 18.12 -4.82
N ILE A 145 -2.10 16.89 -4.45
CA ILE A 145 -1.73 16.55 -3.07
C ILE A 145 -0.32 17.08 -2.83
N PRO A 146 -0.09 17.85 -1.74
CA PRO A 146 1.15 18.62 -1.56
C PRO A 146 2.45 17.82 -1.57
N LEU A 147 2.38 16.52 -1.29
CA LEU A 147 3.56 15.66 -1.28
C LEU A 147 3.97 15.16 -2.67
N TYR A 148 3.03 15.10 -3.60
CA TYR A 148 3.23 14.72 -4.99
C TYR A 148 3.48 15.95 -5.86
N ASP A 149 4.52 16.68 -5.48
CA ASP A 149 4.97 17.94 -6.10
C ASP A 149 6.10 17.71 -7.13
N ASP A 150 6.70 18.79 -7.56
CA ASP A 150 7.85 18.77 -8.50
C ASP A 150 9.03 17.96 -7.95
N TYR A 151 9.23 17.96 -6.63
CA TYR A 151 10.28 17.17 -6.00
C TYR A 151 10.00 15.66 -6.08
N PHE A 152 8.75 15.25 -5.87
CA PHE A 152 8.32 13.88 -6.09
C PHE A 152 8.57 13.43 -7.53
N CYS A 153 8.18 14.25 -8.51
CA CYS A 153 8.44 14.00 -9.92
C CYS A 153 9.93 13.87 -10.22
N TYR A 154 10.77 14.72 -9.62
CA TYR A 154 12.22 14.63 -9.75
C TYR A 154 12.77 13.31 -9.20
N LEU A 155 12.31 12.85 -8.03
CA LEU A 155 12.72 11.57 -7.44
C LEU A 155 12.32 10.39 -8.33
N CYS A 156 11.08 10.38 -8.80
CA CYS A 156 10.58 9.34 -9.70
C CYS A 156 11.37 9.31 -11.02
N LYS A 157 11.67 10.48 -11.59
CA LYS A 157 12.51 10.59 -12.76
C LYS A 157 13.90 10.03 -12.51
N LYS A 158 14.54 10.40 -11.40
CA LYS A 158 15.88 9.89 -11.02
C LYS A 158 15.84 8.37 -10.90
N PHE A 159 14.81 7.82 -10.30
CA PHE A 159 14.59 6.39 -10.22
C PHE A 159 14.49 5.75 -11.61
N VAL A 160 13.67 6.29 -12.51
CA VAL A 160 13.52 5.80 -13.89
C VAL A 160 14.87 5.85 -14.62
N GLN A 161 15.65 6.94 -14.49
CA GLN A 161 16.99 7.05 -15.09
C GLN A 161 17.96 6.00 -14.56
N ASN A 162 17.83 5.64 -13.28
CA ASN A 162 18.70 4.62 -12.68
C ASN A 162 18.38 3.21 -13.21
N ILE A 163 17.11 2.90 -13.46
CA ILE A 163 16.68 1.56 -13.89
C ILE A 163 16.61 1.39 -15.40
N THR A 164 16.61 2.48 -16.19
CA THR A 164 16.49 2.43 -17.65
C THR A 164 17.51 3.31 -18.35
N ASN A 165 17.75 2.99 -19.63
CA ASN A 165 18.28 3.94 -20.61
C ASN A 165 17.09 4.45 -21.42
N PHE A 166 16.58 5.64 -21.12
CA PHE A 166 15.51 6.19 -21.93
C PHE A 166 16.05 7.04 -23.08
N VAL A 167 15.36 6.96 -24.21
CA VAL A 167 15.67 7.73 -25.40
C VAL A 167 14.47 8.63 -25.71
N ILE A 168 14.73 9.93 -25.82
CA ILE A 168 13.76 10.90 -26.29
C ILE A 168 13.86 10.92 -27.81
N HIS A 169 12.79 10.56 -28.52
CA HIS A 169 12.70 10.73 -29.95
C HIS A 169 12.30 12.18 -30.30
N ASP A 170 12.33 12.56 -31.58
CA ASP A 170 12.03 13.91 -32.10
C ASP A 170 10.64 14.45 -31.68
N SER A 171 9.81 13.65 -31.07
CA SER A 171 8.53 14.04 -30.48
C SER A 171 8.58 13.86 -28.97
N PRO A 172 8.19 14.87 -28.18
CA PRO A 172 8.11 14.75 -26.73
C PRO A 172 7.11 13.69 -26.25
N THR A 173 6.27 13.18 -27.16
CA THR A 173 5.30 12.11 -26.87
C THR A 173 5.84 10.71 -27.13
N HIS A 174 7.09 10.57 -27.63
CA HIS A 174 7.69 9.28 -27.94
C HIS A 174 8.94 9.06 -27.08
N LEU A 175 8.74 8.42 -25.93
CA LEU A 175 9.81 7.96 -25.07
C LEU A 175 9.96 6.46 -25.24
N THR A 176 11.20 5.99 -25.42
CA THR A 176 11.51 4.57 -25.39
C THR A 176 12.35 4.29 -24.15
N TYR A 177 11.87 3.36 -23.35
CA TYR A 177 12.54 2.92 -22.12
C TYR A 177 13.20 1.58 -22.37
N VAL A 178 14.53 1.55 -22.34
CA VAL A 178 15.30 0.31 -22.42
C VAL A 178 15.81 0.00 -21.03
N PRO A 179 15.29 -1.05 -20.37
CA PRO A 179 15.75 -1.45 -19.04
C PRO A 179 17.26 -1.72 -19.05
N LYS A 180 17.95 -1.26 -18.01
CA LYS A 180 19.32 -1.64 -17.76
C LYS A 180 19.38 -3.10 -17.32
N ASN A 181 20.51 -3.75 -17.52
CA ASN A 181 20.75 -5.09 -17.02
C ASN A 181 21.13 -5.02 -15.52
N LEU A 182 20.13 -4.85 -14.66
CA LEU A 182 20.27 -4.74 -13.22
C LEU A 182 19.85 -6.04 -12.56
N SER A 183 20.52 -6.40 -11.48
CA SER A 183 20.00 -7.39 -10.55
C SER A 183 18.78 -6.85 -9.77
N VAL A 184 17.95 -7.74 -9.25
CA VAL A 184 16.82 -7.36 -8.36
C VAL A 184 17.31 -6.52 -7.17
N LYS A 185 18.48 -6.86 -6.62
CA LYS A 185 19.08 -6.14 -5.49
C LYS A 185 19.44 -4.69 -5.86
N GLU A 186 20.02 -4.47 -7.05
CA GLU A 186 20.33 -3.11 -7.53
C GLU A 186 19.05 -2.31 -7.78
N TYR A 187 18.04 -2.93 -8.39
CA TYR A 187 16.72 -2.31 -8.57
C TYR A 187 16.13 -1.84 -7.23
N ARG A 188 16.07 -2.74 -6.23
CA ARG A 188 15.57 -2.42 -4.89
C ARG A 188 16.39 -1.35 -4.21
N GLY A 189 17.71 -1.31 -4.44
CA GLY A 189 18.60 -0.25 -3.96
C GLY A 189 18.18 1.14 -4.47
N TYR A 190 17.94 1.27 -5.76
CA TYR A 190 17.46 2.54 -6.35
C TYR A 190 16.06 2.92 -5.88
N ALA A 191 15.17 1.95 -5.78
CA ALA A 191 13.83 2.18 -5.25
C ALA A 191 13.88 2.63 -3.77
N ARG A 192 14.74 2.02 -2.95
CA ARG A 192 14.96 2.41 -1.55
C ARG A 192 15.50 3.83 -1.42
N GLU A 193 16.45 4.23 -2.28
CA GLU A 193 16.94 5.62 -2.29
C GLU A 193 15.80 6.60 -2.54
N MET A 194 14.97 6.33 -3.55
CA MET A 194 13.82 7.17 -3.89
C MET A 194 12.80 7.22 -2.75
N LEU A 195 12.39 6.06 -2.22
CA LEU A 195 11.42 5.96 -1.12
C LEU A 195 11.93 6.68 0.14
N THR A 196 13.21 6.48 0.49
CA THR A 196 13.82 7.15 1.65
C THR A 196 13.81 8.67 1.48
N ALA A 197 14.16 9.17 0.29
CA ALA A 197 14.15 10.59 0.02
C ALA A 197 12.73 11.16 0.03
N PHE A 198 11.75 10.42 -0.51
CA PHE A 198 10.35 10.78 -0.48
C PHE A 198 9.82 10.86 0.97
N LEU A 199 10.04 9.83 1.77
CA LEU A 199 9.60 9.80 3.17
C LEU A 199 10.24 10.92 4.00
N LYS A 200 11.52 11.25 3.75
CA LYS A 200 12.20 12.39 4.40
C LYS A 200 11.61 13.75 4.02
N ASN A 201 10.91 13.84 2.90
CA ASN A 201 10.22 15.06 2.50
C ASN A 201 8.87 15.24 3.23
N ILE A 202 8.36 14.20 3.90
CA ILE A 202 7.13 14.29 4.70
C ILE A 202 7.42 15.06 5.98
N PRO A 203 6.69 16.14 6.30
CA PRO A 203 6.81 16.84 7.57
C PRO A 203 6.58 15.88 8.73
N SER A 204 7.58 15.65 9.55
CA SER A 204 7.51 14.64 10.61
C SER A 204 8.21 15.09 11.89
N LYS A 205 7.80 14.49 13.00
CA LYS A 205 8.43 14.55 14.29
C LYS A 205 9.40 13.37 14.45
N GLU A 206 9.72 12.98 15.67
CA GLU A 206 10.60 11.86 15.97
C GLU A 206 10.12 10.54 15.33
N TYR A 207 8.80 10.29 15.38
CA TYR A 207 8.16 9.14 14.74
C TYR A 207 7.34 9.61 13.54
N LEU A 208 7.57 8.95 12.40
CA LEU A 208 6.72 9.03 11.22
C LEU A 208 5.87 7.77 11.15
N VAL A 209 4.57 7.89 11.34
CA VAL A 209 3.60 6.80 11.23
C VAL A 209 2.84 6.93 9.93
N MET A 210 2.86 5.87 9.13
CA MET A 210 2.20 5.79 7.84
C MET A 210 1.24 4.61 7.81
N ASP A 211 -0.06 4.90 7.69
CA ASP A 211 -1.07 3.87 7.47
C ASP A 211 -1.01 3.38 6.03
N ASN A 212 -1.10 2.08 5.85
CA ASN A 212 -1.23 1.45 4.55
C ASN A 212 -0.02 1.65 3.61
N LEU A 213 1.16 1.96 4.17
CA LEU A 213 2.38 2.23 3.40
C LEU A 213 2.83 1.01 2.58
N MET A 214 2.77 -0.16 3.17
CA MET A 214 3.37 -1.37 2.60
C MET A 214 2.39 -2.21 1.79
N ALA A 215 1.08 -2.08 2.04
CA ALA A 215 -0.02 -2.84 1.44
C ALA A 215 0.33 -4.30 1.18
N ILE A 216 0.56 -4.99 2.25
CA ILE A 216 1.10 -6.32 2.26
C ILE A 216 0.08 -7.30 1.66
N SER A 217 0.23 -7.59 0.39
CA SER A 217 -0.56 -8.63 -0.29
C SER A 217 0.11 -10.01 -0.28
N GLU A 218 1.40 -10.03 0.07
CA GLU A 218 2.22 -11.24 0.05
C GLU A 218 3.09 -11.32 1.32
N PRO A 219 3.21 -12.50 1.94
CA PRO A 219 4.03 -12.67 3.13
C PRO A 219 5.52 -12.68 2.76
N ASN A 220 6.16 -11.52 2.84
CA ASN A 220 7.59 -11.39 2.54
C ASN A 220 8.23 -10.22 3.30
N THR A 221 8.75 -10.48 4.49
CA THR A 221 9.38 -9.46 5.33
C THR A 221 10.75 -9.02 4.78
N GLU A 222 11.52 -9.94 4.15
CA GLU A 222 12.81 -9.59 3.55
C GLU A 222 12.64 -8.54 2.45
N LEU A 223 11.57 -8.65 1.67
CA LEU A 223 11.23 -7.67 0.65
C LEU A 223 11.03 -6.27 1.27
N LEU A 224 10.34 -6.20 2.40
CA LEU A 224 10.08 -4.92 3.08
C LEU A 224 11.38 -4.29 3.59
N HIS A 225 12.28 -5.07 4.16
CA HIS A 225 13.62 -4.59 4.57
C HIS A 225 14.45 -4.09 3.39
N ASP A 226 14.36 -4.73 2.24
CA ASP A 226 15.04 -4.28 1.03
C ASP A 226 14.58 -2.90 0.57
N TYR A 227 13.28 -2.59 0.70
CA TYR A 227 12.71 -1.32 0.26
C TYR A 227 12.75 -0.22 1.30
N PHE A 228 12.46 -0.52 2.57
CA PHE A 228 12.30 0.51 3.60
C PHE A 228 13.46 0.58 4.59
N GLY A 229 14.32 -0.43 4.65
CA GLY A 229 15.43 -0.49 5.60
C GLY A 229 14.94 -0.72 7.03
N ASP A 230 15.25 0.20 7.93
CA ASP A 230 14.82 0.12 9.32
C ASP A 230 13.40 0.69 9.46
N PHE A 231 12.49 -0.14 9.94
CA PHE A 231 11.09 0.21 10.19
C PHE A 231 10.53 -0.63 11.33
N LYS A 232 9.40 -0.19 11.85
CA LYS A 232 8.51 -1.02 12.68
C LYS A 232 7.18 -1.18 11.94
N LEU A 233 6.64 -2.40 11.94
CA LEU A 233 5.36 -2.71 11.31
C LEU A 233 4.36 -3.17 12.36
N LEU A 234 3.25 -2.48 12.47
CA LEU A 234 2.05 -2.96 13.13
C LEU A 234 1.19 -3.66 12.08
N TYR A 235 1.13 -4.99 12.14
CA TYR A 235 0.23 -5.73 11.29
C TYR A 235 -1.10 -5.95 12.00
N VAL A 236 -2.13 -5.25 11.52
CA VAL A 236 -3.44 -5.19 12.18
C VAL A 236 -4.34 -6.31 11.66
N GLY A 237 -4.84 -7.12 12.57
CA GLY A 237 -5.93 -8.06 12.35
C GLY A 237 -7.22 -7.62 13.05
N CYS A 238 -8.31 -8.24 12.68
CA CYS A 238 -9.58 -8.20 13.41
C CYS A 238 -10.36 -9.47 13.10
N ASP A 239 -11.54 -9.61 13.69
CA ASP A 239 -12.42 -10.73 13.39
C ASP A 239 -12.66 -10.87 11.88
N PRO A 240 -12.32 -12.01 11.26
CA PRO A 240 -12.47 -12.20 9.82
C PRO A 240 -13.92 -12.09 9.33
N ARG A 241 -14.90 -12.37 10.20
CA ARG A 241 -16.32 -12.17 9.91
C ARG A 241 -16.64 -10.69 9.71
N ASP A 242 -15.97 -9.81 10.46
CA ASP A 242 -16.14 -8.37 10.35
C ASP A 242 -15.51 -7.82 9.05
N ILE A 243 -14.33 -8.30 8.67
CA ILE A 243 -13.70 -7.95 7.38
C ILE A 243 -14.66 -8.29 6.24
N PHE A 244 -15.16 -9.52 6.24
CA PHE A 244 -16.10 -10.00 5.23
C PHE A 244 -17.38 -9.18 5.19
N ALA A 245 -17.95 -8.86 6.36
CA ALA A 245 -19.18 -8.07 6.48
C ALA A 245 -19.01 -6.63 6.03
N ARG A 246 -17.96 -5.94 6.48
CA ARG A 246 -17.68 -4.54 6.10
C ARG A 246 -17.54 -4.37 4.60
N ALA A 247 -16.83 -5.29 3.95
CA ALA A 247 -16.70 -5.27 2.49
C ALA A 247 -18.03 -5.35 1.74
N ARG A 248 -19.11 -5.87 2.36
CA ARG A 248 -20.47 -5.95 1.77
C ARG A 248 -21.35 -4.77 2.15
N LEU A 249 -21.06 -4.16 3.28
CA LEU A 249 -21.81 -2.98 3.72
C LEU A 249 -21.33 -1.69 3.06
N LEU A 250 -20.08 -1.66 2.59
CA LEU A 250 -19.48 -0.51 1.96
C LEU A 250 -19.42 -0.71 0.43
N PRO A 251 -19.91 0.22 -0.38
CA PRO A 251 -19.84 0.11 -1.85
C PRO A 251 -18.40 0.24 -2.36
N GLY A 252 -18.12 -0.41 -3.49
CA GLY A 252 -16.83 -0.27 -4.19
C GLY A 252 -15.68 -1.12 -3.64
N ASN A 253 -15.98 -2.16 -2.86
CA ASN A 253 -14.98 -3.02 -2.22
C ASN A 253 -14.88 -4.42 -2.85
N ASP A 254 -14.82 -4.47 -4.17
CA ASP A 254 -14.78 -5.72 -4.95
C ASP A 254 -13.47 -6.51 -4.79
N TRP A 255 -12.46 -5.93 -4.12
CA TRP A 255 -11.19 -6.59 -3.86
C TRP A 255 -11.25 -7.64 -2.74
N VAL A 256 -12.26 -7.60 -1.86
CA VAL A 256 -12.52 -8.68 -0.90
C VAL A 256 -13.39 -9.74 -1.54
N PRO A 257 -12.94 -11.00 -1.64
CA PRO A 257 -13.69 -12.06 -2.30
C PRO A 257 -15.13 -12.19 -1.80
N VAL A 258 -16.07 -12.31 -2.72
CA VAL A 258 -17.50 -12.43 -2.41
C VAL A 258 -17.81 -13.83 -1.89
N GLU A 259 -17.16 -14.85 -2.44
CA GLU A 259 -17.33 -16.24 -2.02
C GLU A 259 -16.54 -16.49 -0.72
N PRO A 260 -17.19 -17.00 0.33
CA PRO A 260 -16.56 -17.20 1.64
C PRO A 260 -15.40 -18.21 1.58
N GLU A 261 -15.43 -19.18 0.66
CA GLU A 261 -14.35 -20.16 0.46
C GLU A 261 -13.08 -19.49 -0.06
N VAL A 262 -13.23 -18.57 -1.01
CA VAL A 262 -12.11 -17.81 -1.59
C VAL A 262 -11.54 -16.84 -0.56
N PHE A 263 -12.41 -16.19 0.21
CA PHE A 263 -12.03 -15.32 1.32
C PHE A 263 -11.20 -16.09 2.37
N VAL A 264 -11.70 -17.21 2.86
CA VAL A 264 -11.01 -18.06 3.85
C VAL A 264 -9.64 -18.50 3.35
N LYS A 265 -9.53 -18.91 2.09
CA LYS A 265 -8.26 -19.32 1.49
C LYS A 265 -7.25 -18.17 1.43
N SER A 266 -7.71 -16.99 1.06
CA SER A 266 -6.85 -15.78 1.00
C SER A 266 -6.39 -15.36 2.39
N PHE A 267 -7.29 -15.37 3.37
CA PHE A 267 -7.00 -15.02 4.76
C PHE A 267 -5.94 -15.94 5.38
N LYS A 268 -6.11 -17.26 5.22
CA LYS A 268 -5.16 -18.28 5.73
C LYS A 268 -3.76 -18.18 5.13
N ARG A 269 -3.60 -17.50 4.00
CA ARG A 269 -2.30 -17.34 3.35
C ARG A 269 -1.45 -16.25 4.02
N ILE A 270 -2.07 -15.17 4.47
CA ILE A 270 -1.37 -13.96 4.88
C ILE A 270 -1.32 -13.81 6.40
N LEU A 271 -2.46 -13.86 7.06
CA LEU A 271 -2.56 -13.54 8.49
C LEU A 271 -1.65 -14.40 9.38
N PRO A 272 -1.64 -15.75 9.25
CA PRO A 272 -0.80 -16.59 10.10
C PRO A 272 0.69 -16.31 9.97
N TYR A 273 1.11 -15.79 8.84
CA TYR A 273 2.51 -15.42 8.61
C TYR A 273 2.93 -14.23 9.49
N TYR A 274 2.10 -13.19 9.54
CA TYR A 274 2.41 -12.00 10.34
C TYR A 274 2.13 -12.22 11.84
N GLU A 275 1.07 -12.92 12.18
CA GLU A 275 0.76 -13.28 13.57
C GLU A 275 1.88 -14.11 14.24
N LYS A 276 2.50 -15.02 13.48
CA LYS A 276 3.58 -15.90 13.95
C LYS A 276 4.97 -15.42 13.57
N SER A 277 5.08 -14.20 13.06
CA SER A 277 6.37 -13.63 12.66
C SER A 277 7.33 -13.58 13.83
N LYS A 278 8.58 -13.96 13.57
CA LYS A 278 9.70 -13.84 14.52
C LYS A 278 10.58 -12.62 14.21
N ASP A 279 10.18 -11.84 13.24
CA ASP A 279 10.86 -10.61 12.88
C ASP A 279 10.58 -9.55 13.95
N GLU A 280 11.62 -9.09 14.62
CA GLU A 280 11.52 -8.11 15.71
C GLU A 280 11.06 -6.72 15.24
N SER A 281 11.01 -6.49 13.93
CA SER A 281 10.43 -5.28 13.34
C SER A 281 8.91 -5.35 13.19
N ILE A 282 8.28 -6.51 13.47
CA ILE A 282 6.85 -6.74 13.24
C ILE A 282 6.15 -7.08 14.55
N LEU A 283 5.07 -6.35 14.82
CA LEU A 283 4.12 -6.66 15.88
C LEU A 283 2.74 -6.92 15.28
N TYR A 284 2.20 -8.11 15.48
CA TYR A 284 0.79 -8.38 15.24
C TYR A 284 -0.07 -7.78 16.37
N VAL A 285 -1.10 -7.04 15.97
CA VAL A 285 -2.09 -6.45 16.89
C VAL A 285 -3.50 -6.71 16.36
N ASN A 286 -4.47 -6.80 17.26
CA ASN A 286 -5.85 -7.08 16.91
C ASN A 286 -6.75 -5.92 17.33
N PHE A 287 -7.59 -5.43 16.40
CA PHE A 287 -8.48 -4.30 16.66
C PHE A 287 -9.55 -4.61 17.71
N ASP A 288 -10.10 -5.83 17.69
CA ASP A 288 -11.13 -6.23 18.66
C ASP A 288 -10.54 -6.32 20.06
N GLU A 289 -9.30 -6.84 20.19
CA GLU A 289 -8.56 -6.81 21.45
C GLU A 289 -8.29 -5.38 21.90
N PHE A 290 -7.88 -4.49 20.98
CA PHE A 290 -7.59 -3.11 21.32
C PHE A 290 -8.81 -2.36 21.85
N CYS A 291 -10.00 -2.67 21.34
CA CYS A 291 -11.25 -2.10 21.86
C CYS A 291 -11.66 -2.66 23.22
N ASN A 292 -11.36 -3.94 23.51
CA ASN A 292 -11.82 -4.63 24.71
C ASN A 292 -10.78 -4.65 25.84
N ASP A 293 -9.50 -4.59 25.52
CA ASP A 293 -8.38 -4.64 26.47
C ASP A 293 -7.35 -3.56 26.15
N TYR A 294 -7.82 -2.32 26.12
CA TYR A 294 -7.04 -1.15 25.73
C TYR A 294 -5.72 -1.03 26.48
N GLU A 295 -5.72 -1.22 27.81
CA GLU A 295 -4.52 -0.99 28.62
C GLU A 295 -3.41 -1.99 28.26
N ASN A 296 -3.71 -3.27 28.10
CA ASN A 296 -2.72 -4.27 27.72
C ASN A 296 -2.21 -4.07 26.28
N VAL A 297 -3.09 -3.76 25.35
CA VAL A 297 -2.67 -3.53 23.94
C VAL A 297 -1.86 -2.25 23.84
N SER A 298 -2.25 -1.17 24.52
CA SER A 298 -1.49 0.08 24.52
C SER A 298 -0.10 -0.08 25.14
N GLU A 299 0.05 -0.90 26.19
CA GLU A 299 1.36 -1.22 26.79
C GLU A 299 2.25 -1.98 25.79
N LYS A 300 1.72 -3.02 25.13
CA LYS A 300 2.44 -3.74 24.07
C LYS A 300 2.92 -2.81 22.96
N LEU A 301 2.08 -1.84 22.55
CA LEU A 301 2.44 -0.86 21.52
C LEU A 301 3.56 0.07 21.99
N LYS A 302 3.47 0.57 23.24
CA LYS A 302 4.52 1.42 23.84
C LYS A 302 5.85 0.71 23.91
N ASP A 303 5.86 -0.51 24.43
CA ASP A 303 7.08 -1.32 24.55
C ASP A 303 7.70 -1.61 23.17
N PHE A 304 6.90 -2.02 22.21
CA PHE A 304 7.38 -2.34 20.87
C PHE A 304 7.96 -1.13 20.13
N LEU A 305 7.31 0.03 20.24
CA LEU A 305 7.71 1.25 19.56
C LEU A 305 8.70 2.10 20.36
N GLY A 306 8.87 1.85 21.67
CA GLY A 306 9.68 2.67 22.56
C GLY A 306 9.01 4.01 22.92
N LEU A 307 7.69 4.08 22.88
CA LEU A 307 6.94 5.29 23.21
C LEU A 307 6.87 5.50 24.72
N ARG A 308 6.96 6.78 25.13
CA ARG A 308 6.90 7.17 26.53
C ARG A 308 5.53 7.72 26.90
N GLU A 309 5.01 7.34 28.06
CA GLU A 309 3.71 7.78 28.55
C GLU A 309 3.60 9.32 28.64
N GLU A 310 4.69 10.00 29.02
CA GLU A 310 4.72 11.47 29.09
C GLU A 310 4.43 12.17 27.76
N ASN A 311 4.61 11.47 26.64
CA ASN A 311 4.29 11.99 25.30
C ASN A 311 2.84 11.75 24.90
N HIS A 312 2.08 10.94 25.61
CA HIS A 312 0.66 10.65 25.33
C HIS A 312 -0.25 11.77 25.86
N ILE A 313 -0.17 12.93 25.21
CA ILE A 313 -0.79 14.18 25.70
C ILE A 313 -2.25 14.33 25.33
N ASP A 314 -2.71 13.66 24.27
CA ASP A 314 -4.05 13.78 23.71
C ASP A 314 -4.90 12.51 23.92
N LYS A 315 -4.68 11.78 25.02
CA LYS A 315 -5.31 10.47 25.33
C LYS A 315 -6.83 10.50 25.13
N PHE A 316 -7.35 9.55 24.35
CA PHE A 316 -8.76 9.42 23.96
C PHE A 316 -9.32 10.56 23.09
N LYS A 317 -8.48 11.38 22.51
CA LYS A 317 -8.91 12.47 21.64
C LYS A 317 -9.23 11.97 20.23
N TYR A 318 -8.45 11.03 19.72
CA TYR A 318 -8.59 10.51 18.38
C TYR A 318 -9.02 9.04 18.36
N PHE A 319 -8.58 8.24 19.33
CA PHE A 319 -9.01 6.88 19.53
C PHE A 319 -9.61 6.69 20.93
N ASP A 320 -10.91 6.44 21.00
CA ASP A 320 -11.59 6.05 22.23
C ASP A 320 -12.12 4.61 22.07
N PRO A 321 -11.61 3.63 22.84
CA PRO A 321 -12.04 2.24 22.75
C PRO A 321 -13.53 2.08 23.05
N LYS A 322 -14.13 2.93 23.92
CA LYS A 322 -15.55 2.91 24.24
C LYS A 322 -16.44 3.30 23.06
N VAL A 323 -15.92 4.12 22.15
CA VAL A 323 -16.60 4.51 20.91
C VAL A 323 -16.31 3.46 19.81
N SER A 324 -15.05 3.07 19.70
CA SER A 324 -14.57 2.18 18.62
C SER A 324 -15.10 0.76 18.74
N ILE A 325 -15.46 0.31 19.94
CA ILE A 325 -16.07 -1.02 20.19
C ILE A 325 -17.38 -1.23 19.41
N HIS A 326 -18.11 -0.16 19.07
CA HIS A 326 -19.33 -0.25 18.23
C HIS A 326 -19.03 -0.63 16.78
N ASN A 327 -17.76 -0.61 16.39
CA ASN A 327 -17.28 -1.07 15.09
C ASN A 327 -16.83 -2.54 15.10
N THR A 328 -16.96 -3.26 16.21
CA THR A 328 -16.76 -4.70 16.29
C THR A 328 -18.09 -5.44 16.07
N GLN A 329 -18.01 -6.74 15.78
CA GLN A 329 -19.16 -7.62 15.56
C GLN A 329 -20.15 -7.13 14.47
N VAL A 330 -19.62 -6.43 13.48
CA VAL A 330 -20.40 -5.88 12.35
C VAL A 330 -21.03 -6.99 11.51
N TYR A 331 -20.47 -8.20 11.55
CA TYR A 331 -21.00 -9.38 10.89
C TYR A 331 -22.46 -9.70 11.28
N ASN A 332 -22.93 -9.24 12.44
CA ASN A 332 -24.32 -9.39 12.85
C ASN A 332 -25.30 -8.53 12.01
N LYS A 333 -24.79 -7.55 11.24
CA LYS A 333 -25.60 -6.61 10.45
C LYS A 333 -25.87 -7.11 9.02
N ILE A 334 -25.22 -8.18 8.57
CA ILE A 334 -25.45 -8.70 7.21
C ILE A 334 -26.42 -9.88 7.22
N SER A 335 -27.21 -10.01 6.15
CA SER A 335 -28.23 -11.05 6.02
C SER A 335 -27.67 -12.44 5.70
N ASN A 336 -26.48 -12.53 5.08
CA ASN A 336 -25.88 -13.80 4.67
C ASN A 336 -25.17 -14.48 5.86
N GLN A 337 -25.97 -15.00 6.80
CA GLN A 337 -25.46 -15.70 7.97
C GLN A 337 -24.81 -17.06 7.64
N GLU A 338 -25.16 -17.66 6.52
CA GLU A 338 -24.53 -18.92 6.07
C GLU A 338 -23.04 -18.71 5.76
N ALA A 339 -22.70 -17.61 5.04
CA ALA A 339 -21.31 -17.24 4.78
C ALA A 339 -20.54 -16.91 6.09
N ILE A 340 -21.17 -16.19 7.04
CA ILE A 340 -20.58 -15.90 8.34
C ILE A 340 -20.27 -17.17 9.12
N ASN A 341 -21.20 -18.13 9.14
CA ASN A 341 -21.01 -19.42 9.80
C ASN A 341 -19.92 -20.24 9.11
N TYR A 342 -19.82 -20.20 7.78
CA TYR A 342 -18.75 -20.86 7.04
C TYR A 342 -17.38 -20.28 7.43
N ILE A 343 -17.27 -18.95 7.48
CA ILE A 343 -16.03 -18.26 7.89
C ILE A 343 -15.67 -18.63 9.33
N TYR A 344 -16.63 -18.57 10.25
CA TYR A 344 -16.41 -18.96 11.65
C TYR A 344 -15.90 -20.39 11.79
N ASN A 345 -16.52 -21.35 11.11
CA ASN A 345 -16.12 -22.76 11.20
C ASN A 345 -14.71 -23.03 10.63
N ASN A 346 -14.24 -22.21 9.68
CA ASN A 346 -12.95 -22.38 9.03
C ASN A 346 -11.83 -21.49 9.58
N LEU A 347 -12.17 -20.40 10.30
CA LEU A 347 -11.25 -19.41 10.85
C LEU A 347 -11.51 -19.15 12.35
N ARG A 348 -12.05 -20.14 13.07
CA ARG A 348 -12.46 -19.99 14.47
C ARG A 348 -11.35 -19.45 15.37
N GLU A 349 -10.13 -19.86 15.14
CA GLU A 349 -8.95 -19.43 15.91
C GLU A 349 -8.62 -17.93 15.76
N TYR A 350 -9.13 -17.28 14.69
CA TYR A 350 -8.96 -15.86 14.42
C TYR A 350 -10.20 -15.04 14.74
N CYS A 351 -11.30 -15.68 15.09
CA CYS A 351 -12.54 -15.00 15.44
C CYS A 351 -12.49 -14.51 16.88
N PHE A 352 -12.82 -13.24 17.06
CA PHE A 352 -12.91 -12.66 18.39
C PHE A 352 -14.20 -13.14 19.08
N ASN A 353 -14.06 -13.79 20.20
CA ASN A 353 -15.17 -14.19 21.07
C ASN A 353 -14.97 -13.48 22.40
N PRO A 354 -15.63 -12.36 22.66
CA PRO A 354 -15.65 -11.77 24.00
C PRO A 354 -16.32 -12.77 24.95
N GLU A 355 -15.61 -13.18 26.01
CA GLU A 355 -16.16 -14.01 27.08
C GLU A 355 -17.26 -13.28 27.85
#